data_8cc4b80f1bf2ec1d3372364794a7227e
#
_entry.id   8cc4b80f1bf2ec1d3372364794a7227e
#
_cell.length_a   1.000
_cell.length_b   1.000
_cell.length_c   1.000
_cell.angle_alpha   90.00
_cell.angle_beta   90.00
_cell.angle_gamma   90.00
#
_symmetry.space_group_name_H-M   'P 1'
#
loop_
_entity.id
_entity.type
_entity.pdbx_description
1 polymer ?
#
loop_
_entity_poly.entity_id
_entity_poly.type
_entity_poly.pdbx_seq_one_letter_code
_entity_poly.pdbx_strand_id
1 'polypeptide(L)'
;MEAEVFQVVLISAIIVALIIVFFIISITREHKKVLNWQQARIAAEINTLENERKRIADDLHDELGPLLSAIKLQINHLEPVDETETAVLEKSSEQIDSIIQRFREISYDLLPNTLVRKGFIKATEEFIGKLKPLHPINISFTSSDFTLKPEREINLYRILQEIIHNTVKHARATALNISIQKNNKTLLLKTKDDGIGFNYSEKTQISSGLGLLSIHSRVELLGGQLLVTSQPGSGTIFEIEMPL
;
A
#
# COMPACT_ATOMS: atom_id res chain seq x y z
N MET A 1 13.86 52.27 -46.99
CA MET A 1 15.00 51.75 -46.19
C MET A 1 14.63 51.45 -44.73
N GLU A 2 14.18 52.44 -43.92
CA GLU A 2 13.82 52.19 -42.52
C GLU A 2 12.64 51.23 -42.36
N ALA A 3 11.57 51.31 -43.17
CA ALA A 3 10.43 50.41 -43.12
C ALA A 3 10.79 48.95 -43.50
N GLU A 4 11.70 48.78 -44.46
CA GLU A 4 12.15 47.43 -44.87
C GLU A 4 13.02 46.78 -43.78
N VAL A 5 13.89 47.57 -43.15
CA VAL A 5 14.70 47.10 -42.02
C VAL A 5 13.78 46.68 -40.84
N PHE A 6 12.78 47.50 -40.54
CA PHE A 6 11.81 47.16 -39.48
C PHE A 6 11.02 45.86 -39.78
N GLN A 7 10.59 45.66 -41.03
CA GLN A 7 9.91 44.42 -41.43
C GLN A 7 10.80 43.18 -41.28
N VAL A 8 12.07 43.27 -41.69
CA VAL A 8 13.03 42.17 -41.54
C VAL A 8 13.29 41.84 -40.08
N VAL A 9 13.44 42.83 -39.20
CA VAL A 9 13.61 42.64 -37.77
C VAL A 9 12.35 41.98 -37.13
N LEU A 10 11.17 42.44 -37.54
CA LEU A 10 9.92 41.89 -37.04
C LEU A 10 9.76 40.42 -37.45
N ILE A 11 10.01 40.08 -38.71
CA ILE A 11 9.91 38.71 -39.22
C ILE A 11 10.94 37.82 -38.53
N SER A 12 12.20 38.28 -38.35
CA SER A 12 13.20 37.48 -37.63
C SER A 12 12.83 37.23 -36.16
N ALA A 13 12.26 38.23 -35.48
CA ALA A 13 11.78 38.08 -34.13
C ALA A 13 10.63 37.05 -34.01
N ILE A 14 9.69 37.06 -34.97
CA ILE A 14 8.61 36.07 -35.04
C ILE A 14 9.17 34.66 -35.26
N ILE A 15 10.12 34.49 -36.17
CA ILE A 15 10.75 33.19 -36.43
C ILE A 15 11.45 32.66 -35.17
N VAL A 16 12.22 33.49 -34.50
CA VAL A 16 12.88 33.10 -33.23
C VAL A 16 11.87 32.72 -32.16
N ALA A 17 10.78 33.48 -32.01
CA ALA A 17 9.71 33.16 -31.08
C ALA A 17 9.07 31.80 -31.38
N LEU A 18 8.79 31.49 -32.65
CA LEU A 18 8.25 30.19 -33.07
C LEU A 18 9.20 29.03 -32.77
N ILE A 19 10.51 29.22 -32.99
CA ILE A 19 11.53 28.21 -32.66
C ILE A 19 11.56 27.96 -31.14
N ILE A 20 11.54 29.01 -30.33
CA ILE A 20 11.51 28.86 -28.87
C ILE A 20 10.26 28.09 -28.41
N VAL A 21 9.08 28.46 -28.92
CA VAL A 21 7.82 27.76 -28.60
C VAL A 21 7.90 26.30 -29.03
N PHE A 22 8.43 26.01 -30.22
CA PHE A 22 8.63 24.65 -30.70
C PHE A 22 9.53 23.83 -29.73
N PHE A 23 10.67 24.39 -29.31
CA PHE A 23 11.56 23.75 -28.37
C PHE A 23 10.90 23.51 -26.99
N ILE A 24 10.17 24.50 -26.46
CA ILE A 24 9.44 24.35 -25.19
C ILE A 24 8.41 23.20 -25.29
N ILE A 25 7.61 23.16 -26.37
CA ILE A 25 6.64 22.09 -26.60
C ILE A 25 7.37 20.73 -26.74
N SER A 26 8.48 20.69 -27.46
CA SER A 26 9.25 19.44 -27.63
C SER A 26 9.81 18.93 -26.32
N ILE A 27 10.41 19.76 -25.50
CA ILE A 27 10.97 19.43 -24.20
C ILE A 27 9.85 18.96 -23.25
N THR A 28 8.72 19.67 -23.21
CA THR A 28 7.60 19.28 -22.35
C THR A 28 6.98 17.95 -22.76
N ARG A 29 6.92 17.66 -24.07
CA ARG A 29 6.47 16.34 -24.57
C ARG A 29 7.41 15.21 -24.19
N GLU A 30 8.73 15.43 -24.33
CA GLU A 30 9.71 14.40 -23.94
C GLU A 30 9.70 14.15 -22.42
N HIS A 31 9.62 15.20 -21.59
CA HIS A 31 9.47 15.04 -20.15
C HIS A 31 8.21 14.25 -19.79
N LYS A 32 7.06 14.52 -20.40
CA LYS A 32 5.83 13.75 -20.19
C LYS A 32 6.00 12.28 -20.58
N LYS A 33 6.67 11.98 -21.68
CA LYS A 33 6.93 10.59 -22.09
C LYS A 33 7.77 9.85 -21.04
N VAL A 34 8.87 10.46 -20.60
CA VAL A 34 9.76 9.87 -19.59
C VAL A 34 8.97 9.57 -18.29
N LEU A 35 8.19 10.54 -17.81
CA LEU A 35 7.35 10.35 -16.63
C LEU A 35 6.33 9.19 -16.81
N ASN A 36 5.63 9.15 -17.94
CA ASN A 36 4.68 8.09 -18.24
C ASN A 36 5.35 6.69 -18.29
N TRP A 37 6.56 6.60 -18.86
CA TRP A 37 7.33 5.35 -18.89
C TRP A 37 7.77 4.92 -17.50
N GLN A 38 8.20 5.84 -16.65
CA GLN A 38 8.56 5.55 -15.26
C GLN A 38 7.33 5.06 -14.47
N GLN A 39 6.20 5.73 -14.60
CA GLN A 39 4.93 5.33 -13.98
C GLN A 39 4.49 3.94 -14.44
N ALA A 40 4.51 3.68 -15.75
CA ALA A 40 4.15 2.38 -16.30
C ALA A 40 5.08 1.27 -15.79
N ARG A 41 6.37 1.55 -15.64
CA ARG A 41 7.34 0.59 -15.09
C ARG A 41 7.05 0.29 -13.63
N ILE A 42 6.84 1.30 -12.79
CA ILE A 42 6.51 1.13 -11.37
C ILE A 42 5.19 0.37 -11.22
N ALA A 43 4.19 0.69 -12.06
CA ALA A 43 2.93 -0.02 -12.10
C ALA A 43 3.11 -1.52 -12.42
N ALA A 44 3.95 -1.84 -13.41
CA ALA A 44 4.26 -3.21 -13.77
C ALA A 44 5.01 -3.96 -12.64
N GLU A 45 5.96 -3.31 -11.98
CA GLU A 45 6.67 -3.86 -10.82
C GLU A 45 5.73 -4.15 -9.65
N ILE A 46 4.82 -3.23 -9.33
CA ILE A 46 3.80 -3.43 -8.28
C ILE A 46 2.90 -4.61 -8.61
N ASN A 47 2.38 -4.69 -9.85
CA ASN A 47 1.52 -5.78 -10.27
C ASN A 47 2.24 -7.13 -10.23
N THR A 48 3.51 -7.17 -10.64
CA THR A 48 4.33 -8.38 -10.56
C THR A 48 4.52 -8.83 -9.11
N LEU A 49 4.82 -7.90 -8.21
CA LEU A 49 4.95 -8.17 -6.77
C LEU A 49 3.65 -8.70 -6.15
N GLU A 50 2.50 -8.10 -6.48
CA GLU A 50 1.21 -8.57 -5.94
C GLU A 50 0.83 -9.94 -6.51
N ASN A 51 1.10 -10.21 -7.78
CA ASN A 51 0.88 -11.52 -8.38
C ASN A 51 1.78 -12.58 -7.73
N GLU A 52 3.05 -12.27 -7.47
CA GLU A 52 3.98 -13.17 -6.80
C GLU A 52 3.58 -13.41 -5.34
N ARG A 53 3.15 -12.38 -4.61
CA ARG A 53 2.61 -12.53 -3.25
C ARG A 53 1.38 -13.43 -3.22
N LYS A 54 0.48 -13.26 -4.20
CA LYS A 54 -0.69 -14.12 -4.35
C LYS A 54 -0.28 -15.56 -4.62
N ARG A 55 0.62 -15.79 -5.58
CA ARG A 55 1.11 -17.13 -5.92
C ARG A 55 1.73 -17.81 -4.70
N ILE A 56 2.63 -17.12 -3.98
CA ILE A 56 3.25 -17.66 -2.77
C ILE A 56 2.21 -17.97 -1.69
N ALA A 57 1.22 -17.10 -1.50
CA ALA A 57 0.17 -17.33 -0.49
C ALA A 57 -0.69 -18.55 -0.83
N ASP A 58 -1.02 -18.73 -2.13
CA ASP A 58 -1.79 -19.87 -2.62
C ASP A 58 -0.95 -21.17 -2.51
N ASP A 59 0.31 -21.17 -2.97
CA ASP A 59 1.23 -22.32 -2.84
C ASP A 59 1.41 -22.73 -1.36
N LEU A 60 1.62 -21.74 -0.49
CA LEU A 60 1.72 -21.97 0.93
C LEU A 60 0.44 -22.61 1.50
N HIS A 61 -0.73 -22.08 1.17
CA HIS A 61 -2.01 -22.57 1.69
C HIS A 61 -2.32 -23.98 1.21
N ASP A 62 -2.07 -24.27 -0.06
CA ASP A 62 -2.49 -25.53 -0.70
C ASP A 62 -1.50 -26.67 -0.45
N GLU A 63 -0.21 -26.38 -0.27
CA GLU A 63 0.80 -27.40 -0.06
C GLU A 63 1.11 -27.63 1.43
N LEU A 64 1.42 -26.57 2.18
CA LEU A 64 1.90 -26.72 3.56
C LEU A 64 0.75 -26.87 4.59
N GLY A 65 -0.39 -26.27 4.34
CA GLY A 65 -1.55 -26.37 5.24
C GLY A 65 -2.00 -27.81 5.48
N PRO A 66 -2.28 -28.59 4.41
CA PRO A 66 -2.64 -30.01 4.52
C PRO A 66 -1.53 -30.88 5.12
N LEU A 67 -0.25 -30.63 4.77
CA LEU A 67 0.89 -31.39 5.28
C LEU A 67 1.04 -31.23 6.80
N LEU A 68 1.01 -30.01 7.31
CA LEU A 68 1.09 -29.74 8.75
C LEU A 68 -0.09 -30.33 9.52
N SER A 69 -1.29 -30.27 8.92
CA SER A 69 -2.47 -30.88 9.49
C SER A 69 -2.37 -32.41 9.56
N ALA A 70 -1.84 -33.04 8.51
CA ALA A 70 -1.61 -34.49 8.46
C ALA A 70 -0.57 -34.93 9.49
N ILE A 71 0.55 -34.23 9.62
CA ILE A 71 1.59 -34.49 10.64
C ILE A 71 1.00 -34.39 12.05
N LYS A 72 0.21 -33.34 12.32
CA LYS A 72 -0.47 -33.18 13.61
C LYS A 72 -1.40 -34.35 13.91
N LEU A 73 -2.14 -34.78 12.91
CA LEU A 73 -3.07 -35.91 13.03
C LEU A 73 -2.30 -37.20 13.31
N GLN A 74 -1.17 -37.46 12.68
CA GLN A 74 -0.30 -38.61 12.93
C GLN A 74 0.25 -38.60 14.36
N ILE A 75 0.75 -37.46 14.84
CA ILE A 75 1.27 -37.33 16.23
C ILE A 75 0.15 -37.60 17.23
N ASN A 76 -1.08 -37.09 17.03
CA ASN A 76 -2.19 -37.28 17.91
C ASN A 76 -2.76 -38.72 17.91
N HIS A 77 -2.36 -39.57 16.95
CA HIS A 77 -2.72 -40.98 16.88
C HIS A 77 -1.66 -41.91 17.50
N LEU A 78 -0.51 -41.38 17.91
CA LEU A 78 0.51 -42.17 18.61
C LEU A 78 0.06 -42.42 20.05
N GLU A 79 0.10 -43.67 20.47
CA GLU A 79 -0.19 -44.07 21.87
C GLU A 79 1.13 -44.08 22.65
N PRO A 80 1.33 -43.16 23.60
CA PRO A 80 2.56 -43.12 24.37
C PRO A 80 2.65 -44.30 25.32
N VAL A 81 3.86 -44.83 25.49
CA VAL A 81 4.11 -46.00 26.36
C VAL A 81 4.37 -45.54 27.80
N ASP A 82 4.90 -44.33 27.99
CA ASP A 82 5.22 -43.76 29.30
C ASP A 82 4.99 -42.24 29.38
N GLU A 83 5.16 -41.68 30.60
CA GLU A 83 5.00 -40.23 30.83
C GLU A 83 6.03 -39.39 30.05
N THR A 84 7.22 -39.92 29.76
CA THR A 84 8.27 -39.22 29.03
C THR A 84 7.89 -39.09 27.57
N GLU A 85 7.40 -40.17 26.97
CA GLU A 85 6.86 -40.14 25.59
C GLU A 85 5.64 -39.22 25.47
N THR A 86 4.75 -39.25 26.46
CA THR A 86 3.60 -38.33 26.54
C THR A 86 4.04 -36.89 26.49
N ALA A 87 5.01 -36.48 27.31
CA ALA A 87 5.52 -35.13 27.34
C ALA A 87 6.19 -34.71 26.00
N VAL A 88 6.88 -35.66 25.33
CA VAL A 88 7.50 -35.38 24.02
C VAL A 88 6.44 -35.19 22.94
N LEU A 89 5.39 -36.02 22.93
CA LEU A 89 4.28 -35.91 21.95
C LEU A 89 3.47 -34.63 22.14
N GLU A 90 3.17 -34.26 23.39
CA GLU A 90 2.48 -32.98 23.69
C GLU A 90 3.30 -31.78 23.22
N LYS A 91 4.59 -31.75 23.58
CA LYS A 91 5.50 -30.68 23.13
C LYS A 91 5.60 -30.60 21.61
N SER A 92 5.65 -31.74 20.93
CA SER A 92 5.70 -31.80 19.45
C SER A 92 4.40 -31.27 18.83
N SER A 93 3.25 -31.61 19.40
CA SER A 93 1.96 -31.10 18.97
C SER A 93 1.83 -29.58 19.16
N GLU A 94 2.29 -29.04 20.30
CA GLU A 94 2.36 -27.59 20.55
C GLU A 94 3.27 -26.86 19.56
N GLN A 95 4.43 -27.46 19.23
CA GLN A 95 5.33 -26.89 18.23
C GLN A 95 4.68 -26.83 16.84
N ILE A 96 3.95 -27.87 16.44
CA ILE A 96 3.22 -27.87 15.17
C ILE A 96 2.12 -26.81 15.17
N ASP A 97 1.37 -26.65 16.26
CA ASP A 97 0.38 -25.58 16.38
C ASP A 97 1.01 -24.20 16.24
N SER A 98 2.16 -23.98 16.85
CA SER A 98 2.93 -22.75 16.70
C SER A 98 3.36 -22.51 15.25
N ILE A 99 3.82 -23.57 14.56
CA ILE A 99 4.20 -23.48 13.13
C ILE A 99 2.97 -23.15 12.28
N ILE A 100 1.84 -23.84 12.49
CA ILE A 100 0.58 -23.58 11.78
C ILE A 100 0.11 -22.14 11.98
N GLN A 101 0.20 -21.64 13.21
CA GLN A 101 -0.18 -20.26 13.51
C GLN A 101 0.74 -19.24 12.79
N ARG A 102 2.05 -19.44 12.87
CA ARG A 102 3.02 -18.59 12.22
C ARG A 102 2.89 -18.60 10.69
N PHE A 103 2.59 -19.75 10.15
CA PHE A 103 2.28 -19.95 8.74
C PHE A 103 1.03 -19.15 8.28
N ARG A 104 -0.04 -19.20 9.09
CA ARG A 104 -1.25 -18.40 8.82
C ARG A 104 -0.98 -16.91 8.86
N GLU A 105 -0.10 -16.46 9.77
CA GLU A 105 0.32 -15.05 9.85
C GLU A 105 1.07 -14.62 8.59
N ILE A 106 2.04 -15.42 8.13
CA ILE A 106 2.80 -15.13 6.90
C ILE A 106 1.86 -15.10 5.68
N SER A 107 1.01 -16.10 5.52
CA SER A 107 0.04 -16.15 4.41
C SER A 107 -0.91 -14.96 4.43
N TYR A 108 -1.33 -14.53 5.62
CA TYR A 108 -2.19 -13.36 5.79
C TYR A 108 -1.47 -12.05 5.37
N ASP A 109 -0.19 -11.90 5.69
CA ASP A 109 0.61 -10.74 5.30
C ASP A 109 0.85 -10.70 3.79
N LEU A 110 1.00 -11.87 3.16
CA LEU A 110 1.14 -11.99 1.71
C LEU A 110 -0.17 -11.67 0.98
N LEU A 111 -1.26 -12.31 1.34
CA LEU A 111 -2.59 -12.08 0.77
C LEU A 111 -3.67 -12.31 1.83
N PRO A 112 -4.36 -11.26 2.32
CA PRO A 112 -5.41 -11.46 3.30
C PRO A 112 -6.59 -12.22 2.70
N ASN A 113 -6.80 -13.46 3.10
CA ASN A 113 -7.95 -14.28 2.67
C ASN A 113 -9.28 -13.57 2.94
N THR A 114 -9.34 -12.76 3.99
CA THR A 114 -10.51 -11.93 4.33
C THR A 114 -10.78 -10.88 3.25
N LEU A 115 -9.75 -10.29 2.62
CA LEU A 115 -9.91 -9.35 1.52
C LEU A 115 -10.58 -10.02 0.32
N VAL A 116 -10.12 -11.20 -0.05
CA VAL A 116 -10.67 -11.96 -1.19
C VAL A 116 -12.10 -12.45 -0.93
N ARG A 117 -12.40 -12.88 0.31
CA ARG A 117 -13.68 -13.51 0.65
C ARG A 117 -14.74 -12.55 1.16
N LYS A 118 -14.36 -11.51 1.87
CA LYS A 118 -15.27 -10.62 2.62
C LYS A 118 -15.11 -9.15 2.24
N GLY A 119 -14.19 -8.84 1.32
CA GLY A 119 -13.93 -7.49 0.82
C GLY A 119 -13.13 -6.61 1.77
N PHE A 120 -12.89 -5.39 1.30
CA PHE A 120 -11.98 -4.41 1.89
C PHE A 120 -12.32 -4.04 3.35
N ILE A 121 -13.58 -3.74 3.64
CA ILE A 121 -14.01 -3.25 4.98
C ILE A 121 -13.69 -4.28 6.03
N LYS A 122 -14.11 -5.53 5.82
CA LYS A 122 -13.88 -6.64 6.77
C LYS A 122 -12.40 -6.98 6.93
N ALA A 123 -11.63 -6.94 5.84
CA ALA A 123 -10.19 -7.16 5.90
C ALA A 123 -9.48 -6.08 6.72
N THR A 124 -9.91 -4.83 6.58
CA THR A 124 -9.36 -3.70 7.34
C THR A 124 -9.71 -3.81 8.83
N GLU A 125 -10.95 -4.14 9.18
CA GLU A 125 -11.37 -4.35 10.57
C GLU A 125 -10.56 -5.48 11.24
N GLU A 126 -10.35 -6.59 10.51
CA GLU A 126 -9.55 -7.72 11.00
C GLU A 126 -8.07 -7.34 11.19
N PHE A 127 -7.50 -6.61 10.24
CA PHE A 127 -6.11 -6.14 10.33
C PHE A 127 -5.89 -5.22 11.54
N ILE A 128 -6.78 -4.25 11.74
CA ILE A 128 -6.74 -3.36 12.91
C ILE A 128 -6.91 -4.16 14.20
N GLY A 129 -7.83 -5.12 14.21
CA GLY A 129 -8.06 -5.99 15.37
C GLY A 129 -6.83 -6.79 15.81
N LYS A 130 -6.01 -7.25 14.85
CA LYS A 130 -4.74 -7.95 15.11
C LYS A 130 -3.63 -7.02 15.64
N LEU A 131 -3.65 -5.75 15.29
CA LEU A 131 -2.65 -4.78 15.75
C LEU A 131 -2.92 -4.26 17.17
N LYS A 132 -4.17 -4.12 17.57
CA LYS A 132 -4.56 -3.59 18.89
C LYS A 132 -3.87 -4.24 20.09
N PRO A 133 -3.75 -5.58 20.19
CA PRO A 133 -3.07 -6.21 21.33
C PRO A 133 -1.55 -6.01 21.31
N LEU A 134 -0.97 -5.68 20.16
CA LEU A 134 0.49 -5.63 19.97
C LEU A 134 1.04 -4.21 20.15
N HIS A 135 0.20 -3.19 20.00
CA HIS A 135 0.63 -1.79 19.97
C HIS A 135 -0.32 -0.91 20.80
N PRO A 136 0.21 -0.02 21.65
CA PRO A 136 -0.59 0.87 22.51
C PRO A 136 -1.10 2.09 21.73
N ILE A 137 -1.75 1.87 20.58
CA ILE A 137 -2.33 2.92 19.74
C ILE A 137 -3.83 2.70 19.59
N ASN A 138 -4.61 3.77 19.73
CA ASN A 138 -6.04 3.73 19.47
C ASN A 138 -6.34 3.98 17.99
N ILE A 139 -6.72 2.91 17.26
CA ILE A 139 -7.07 3.01 15.85
C ILE A 139 -8.59 2.99 15.70
N SER A 140 -9.17 4.09 15.18
CA SER A 140 -10.58 4.17 14.79
C SER A 140 -10.72 4.00 13.28
N PHE A 141 -11.73 3.23 12.85
CA PHE A 141 -12.03 3.01 11.44
C PHE A 141 -13.52 3.21 11.20
N THR A 142 -13.85 4.04 10.24
CA THR A 142 -15.21 4.27 9.76
C THR A 142 -15.25 4.21 8.25
N SER A 143 -16.26 3.56 7.69
CA SER A 143 -16.40 3.44 6.23
C SER A 143 -17.86 3.48 5.82
N SER A 144 -18.15 4.17 4.72
CA SER A 144 -19.38 3.96 3.96
C SER A 144 -19.27 2.67 3.15
N ASP A 145 -20.39 2.08 2.76
CA ASP A 145 -20.41 0.92 1.89
C ASP A 145 -20.00 1.29 0.47
N PHE A 146 -19.07 0.51 -0.09
CA PHE A 146 -18.65 0.62 -1.48
C PHE A 146 -18.20 -0.74 -2.01
N THR A 147 -18.10 -0.85 -3.33
CA THR A 147 -17.57 -2.03 -4.01
C THR A 147 -16.56 -1.58 -5.05
N LEU A 148 -15.42 -2.24 -5.08
CA LEU A 148 -14.36 -2.05 -6.07
C LEU A 148 -14.06 -3.38 -6.78
N LYS A 149 -13.39 -3.30 -7.91
CA LYS A 149 -12.80 -4.50 -8.54
C LYS A 149 -11.68 -5.04 -7.65
N PRO A 150 -11.42 -6.36 -7.63
CA PRO A 150 -10.42 -6.99 -6.76
C PRO A 150 -9.03 -6.34 -6.85
N GLU A 151 -8.60 -5.98 -8.07
CA GLU A 151 -7.29 -5.35 -8.28
C GLU A 151 -7.20 -3.95 -7.66
N ARG A 152 -8.32 -3.25 -7.57
CA ARG A 152 -8.41 -1.95 -6.92
C ARG A 152 -8.52 -2.07 -5.40
N GLU A 153 -9.26 -3.07 -4.91
CA GLU A 153 -9.36 -3.36 -3.48
C GLU A 153 -7.99 -3.69 -2.87
N ILE A 154 -7.19 -4.52 -3.54
CA ILE A 154 -5.86 -4.88 -3.04
C ILE A 154 -4.93 -3.67 -2.97
N ASN A 155 -4.95 -2.80 -3.98
CA ASN A 155 -4.13 -1.59 -3.96
C ASN A 155 -4.55 -0.62 -2.84
N LEU A 156 -5.86 -0.40 -2.64
CA LEU A 156 -6.37 0.42 -1.55
C LEU A 156 -6.01 -0.17 -0.18
N TYR A 157 -6.12 -1.48 -0.04
CA TYR A 157 -5.75 -2.20 1.17
C TYR A 157 -4.25 -2.06 1.50
N ARG A 158 -3.37 -2.20 0.49
CA ARG A 158 -1.93 -2.01 0.66
C ARG A 158 -1.55 -0.58 1.04
N ILE A 159 -2.22 0.41 0.46
CA ILE A 159 -2.06 1.81 0.86
C ILE A 159 -2.37 1.96 2.35
N LEU A 160 -3.51 1.43 2.79
CA LEU A 160 -3.93 1.53 4.17
C LEU A 160 -3.00 0.78 5.13
N GLN A 161 -2.55 -0.43 4.77
CA GLN A 161 -1.56 -1.18 5.54
C GLN A 161 -0.27 -0.37 5.72
N GLU A 162 0.24 0.25 4.65
CA GLU A 162 1.46 1.04 4.69
C GLU A 162 1.31 2.28 5.57
N ILE A 163 0.17 2.98 5.49
CA ILE A 163 -0.13 4.12 6.36
C ILE A 163 -0.17 3.69 7.83
N ILE A 164 -0.89 2.62 8.15
CA ILE A 164 -0.98 2.10 9.52
C ILE A 164 0.40 1.67 10.03
N HIS A 165 1.17 0.93 9.23
CA HIS A 165 2.53 0.52 9.61
C HIS A 165 3.45 1.72 9.85
N ASN A 166 3.37 2.75 9.01
CA ASN A 166 4.16 3.97 9.19
C ASN A 166 3.79 4.70 10.48
N THR A 167 2.49 4.78 10.79
CA THR A 167 2.03 5.37 12.05
C THR A 167 2.53 4.58 13.25
N VAL A 168 2.35 3.25 13.25
CA VAL A 168 2.76 2.38 14.37
C VAL A 168 4.28 2.39 14.59
N LYS A 169 5.08 2.33 13.50
CA LYS A 169 6.53 2.21 13.60
C LYS A 169 7.26 3.53 13.79
N HIS A 170 6.74 4.61 13.22
CA HIS A 170 7.51 5.84 13.06
C HIS A 170 6.87 7.08 13.67
N ALA A 171 5.54 7.12 13.80
CA ALA A 171 4.88 8.34 14.22
C ALA A 171 4.89 8.58 15.74
N ARG A 172 5.11 7.55 16.56
CA ARG A 172 4.90 7.62 18.03
C ARG A 172 3.51 8.18 18.39
N ALA A 173 2.53 7.88 17.55
CA ALA A 173 1.17 8.35 17.71
C ALA A 173 0.43 7.58 18.82
N THR A 174 -0.50 8.25 19.49
CA THR A 174 -1.42 7.62 20.45
C THR A 174 -2.77 7.30 19.81
N ALA A 175 -3.12 8.00 18.73
CA ALA A 175 -4.35 7.79 17.98
C ALA A 175 -4.14 7.86 16.46
N LEU A 176 -4.87 7.00 15.74
CA LEU A 176 -4.99 7.03 14.29
C LEU A 176 -6.46 6.95 13.91
N ASN A 177 -6.96 7.97 13.23
CA ASN A 177 -8.33 8.01 12.73
C ASN A 177 -8.32 7.72 11.22
N ILE A 178 -9.12 6.73 10.80
CA ILE A 178 -9.26 6.32 9.43
C ILE A 178 -10.72 6.45 9.03
N SER A 179 -10.99 7.17 7.96
CA SER A 179 -12.34 7.31 7.42
C SER A 179 -12.36 7.12 5.92
N ILE A 180 -13.36 6.39 5.43
CA ILE A 180 -13.62 6.22 4.01
C ILE A 180 -15.03 6.69 3.69
N GLN A 181 -15.13 7.63 2.78
CA GLN A 181 -16.39 8.21 2.36
C GLN A 181 -16.58 8.02 0.85
N LYS A 182 -17.74 7.49 0.51
CA LYS A 182 -18.17 7.38 -0.87
C LYS A 182 -18.95 8.63 -1.26
N ASN A 183 -18.48 9.35 -2.25
CA ASN A 183 -19.23 10.37 -2.97
C ASN A 183 -19.70 9.77 -4.30
N ASN A 184 -20.63 10.42 -5.00
CA ASN A 184 -21.32 9.87 -6.18
C ASN A 184 -20.42 9.10 -7.17
N LYS A 185 -19.23 9.59 -7.45
CA LYS A 185 -18.27 8.99 -8.42
C LYS A 185 -16.86 8.79 -7.86
N THR A 186 -16.63 9.18 -6.63
CA THR A 186 -15.31 9.12 -6.01
C THR A 186 -15.36 8.47 -4.64
N LEU A 187 -14.25 7.91 -4.23
CA LEU A 187 -13.98 7.41 -2.89
C LEU A 187 -12.90 8.29 -2.26
N LEU A 188 -13.16 8.81 -1.08
CA LEU A 188 -12.22 9.58 -0.28
C LEU A 188 -11.76 8.75 0.92
N LEU A 189 -10.50 8.34 0.94
CA LEU A 189 -9.83 7.81 2.12
C LEU A 189 -9.09 8.95 2.81
N LYS A 190 -9.40 9.18 4.08
CA LYS A 190 -8.69 10.13 4.93
C LYS A 190 -8.17 9.43 6.17
N THR A 191 -6.88 9.64 6.46
CA THR A 191 -6.25 9.18 7.70
C THR A 191 -5.62 10.35 8.41
N LYS A 192 -5.65 10.33 9.77
CA LYS A 192 -5.02 11.34 10.60
C LYS A 192 -4.45 10.69 11.85
N ASP A 193 -3.15 10.83 12.06
CA ASP A 193 -2.48 10.51 13.32
C ASP A 193 -2.12 11.77 14.10
N ASP A 194 -1.88 11.58 15.40
CA ASP A 194 -1.44 12.61 16.34
C ASP A 194 0.06 12.52 16.67
N GLY A 195 0.83 11.89 15.80
CA GLY A 195 2.24 11.59 16.04
C GLY A 195 3.17 12.79 15.84
N ILE A 196 4.48 12.46 15.80
CA ILE A 196 5.54 13.48 15.67
C ILE A 196 5.57 14.20 14.33
N GLY A 197 4.89 13.69 13.30
CA GLY A 197 4.93 14.22 11.96
C GLY A 197 6.33 14.24 11.34
N PHE A 198 6.45 14.84 10.15
CA PHE A 198 7.72 15.00 9.44
C PHE A 198 7.63 16.13 8.41
N ASN A 199 8.77 16.63 7.93
CA ASN A 199 8.81 17.59 6.83
C ASN A 199 8.61 16.87 5.50
N TYR A 200 7.41 16.94 4.94
CA TYR A 200 7.05 16.24 3.70
C TYR A 200 7.85 16.76 2.49
N SER A 201 8.09 18.08 2.40
CA SER A 201 8.81 18.68 1.27
C SER A 201 10.29 18.26 1.22
N GLU A 202 10.96 18.12 2.34
CA GLU A 202 12.34 17.61 2.41
C GLU A 202 12.42 16.11 2.09
N LYS A 203 11.47 15.31 2.60
CA LYS A 203 11.44 13.86 2.37
C LYS A 203 11.20 13.49 0.91
N THR A 204 10.45 14.29 0.17
CA THR A 204 10.23 14.08 -1.27
C THR A 204 11.44 14.43 -2.13
N GLN A 205 12.34 15.29 -1.64
CA GLN A 205 13.55 15.70 -2.37
C GLN A 205 14.78 14.79 -2.15
N ILE A 206 14.89 14.16 -0.98
CA ILE A 206 16.16 13.48 -0.57
C ILE A 206 16.09 11.94 -0.61
N SER A 207 14.97 11.36 -0.56
CA SER A 207 14.57 9.94 -0.67
C SER A 207 13.29 9.74 0.13
N SER A 208 12.16 9.85 -0.51
CA SER A 208 10.95 9.27 0.04
C SER A 208 11.24 7.80 0.34
N GLY A 209 11.17 7.41 1.62
CA GLY A 209 11.32 6.00 1.97
C GLY A 209 10.42 5.16 1.06
N LEU A 210 10.82 3.93 0.76
CA LEU A 210 10.09 3.02 -0.14
C LEU A 210 8.58 2.99 0.12
N GLY A 211 8.15 3.20 1.37
CA GLY A 211 6.74 3.22 1.77
C GLY A 211 5.94 4.36 1.17
N LEU A 212 6.42 5.61 1.25
CA LEU A 212 5.73 6.76 0.66
C LEU A 212 5.67 6.65 -0.87
N LEU A 213 6.75 6.17 -1.49
CA LEU A 213 6.78 5.92 -2.93
C LEU A 213 5.74 4.85 -3.32
N SER A 214 5.63 3.78 -2.53
CA SER A 214 4.63 2.73 -2.73
C SER A 214 3.21 3.26 -2.63
N ILE A 215 2.91 4.11 -1.63
CA ILE A 215 1.60 4.77 -1.49
C ILE A 215 1.30 5.60 -2.74
N HIS A 216 2.24 6.46 -3.15
CA HIS A 216 2.08 7.36 -4.31
C HIS A 216 1.78 6.57 -5.59
N SER A 217 2.60 5.56 -5.88
CA SER A 217 2.45 4.73 -7.08
C SER A 217 1.13 3.96 -7.11
N ARG A 218 0.66 3.46 -5.95
CA ARG A 218 -0.63 2.77 -5.86
C ARG A 218 -1.82 3.72 -6.03
N VAL A 219 -1.72 4.95 -5.50
CA VAL A 219 -2.74 5.97 -5.73
C VAL A 219 -2.84 6.32 -7.21
N GLU A 220 -1.73 6.46 -7.92
CA GLU A 220 -1.69 6.65 -9.37
C GLU A 220 -2.32 5.47 -10.13
N LEU A 221 -2.02 4.21 -9.74
CA LEU A 221 -2.65 3.02 -10.30
C LEU A 221 -4.18 3.02 -10.12
N LEU A 222 -4.67 3.58 -9.03
CA LEU A 222 -6.11 3.76 -8.78
C LEU A 222 -6.72 4.93 -9.57
N GLY A 223 -5.89 5.70 -10.30
CA GLY A 223 -6.32 6.93 -10.99
C GLY A 223 -6.70 8.03 -10.03
N GLY A 224 -6.16 7.99 -8.80
CA GLY A 224 -6.46 8.91 -7.72
C GLY A 224 -5.47 10.06 -7.58
N GLN A 225 -5.75 10.90 -6.60
CA GLN A 225 -4.90 12.00 -6.15
C GLN A 225 -4.54 11.81 -4.67
N LEU A 226 -3.30 12.10 -4.33
CA LEU A 226 -2.77 12.02 -2.96
C LEU A 226 -2.42 13.42 -2.47
N LEU A 227 -2.99 13.81 -1.34
CA LEU A 227 -2.56 14.98 -0.57
C LEU A 227 -1.99 14.51 0.77
N VAL A 228 -0.76 14.90 1.09
CA VAL A 228 -0.13 14.61 2.37
C VAL A 228 0.16 15.92 3.09
N THR A 229 -0.35 16.04 4.30
CA THR A 229 -0.08 17.18 5.18
C THR A 229 0.63 16.66 6.43
N SER A 230 1.89 17.01 6.59
CA SER A 230 2.67 16.64 7.77
C SER A 230 3.69 17.73 8.09
N GLN A 231 3.83 18.02 9.37
CA GLN A 231 4.83 18.93 9.92
C GLN A 231 5.35 18.35 11.25
N PRO A 232 6.64 18.57 11.59
CA PRO A 232 7.17 18.16 12.88
C PRO A 232 6.30 18.65 14.05
N GLY A 233 5.89 17.73 14.92
CA GLY A 233 5.05 18.00 16.10
C GLY A 233 3.53 18.09 15.82
N SER A 234 3.06 17.88 14.58
CA SER A 234 1.64 18.08 14.21
C SER A 234 0.94 16.81 13.69
N GLY A 235 1.60 15.66 13.74
CA GLY A 235 1.10 14.42 13.16
C GLY A 235 1.11 14.41 11.63
N THR A 236 0.39 13.46 11.05
CA THR A 236 0.31 13.29 9.59
C THR A 236 -1.12 13.07 9.15
N ILE A 237 -1.49 13.72 8.06
CA ILE A 237 -2.78 13.52 7.37
C ILE A 237 -2.49 13.03 5.95
N PHE A 238 -3.11 11.90 5.57
CA PHE A 238 -3.21 11.46 4.18
C PHE A 238 -4.66 11.63 3.72
N GLU A 239 -4.84 12.26 2.58
CA GLU A 239 -6.13 12.37 1.89
C GLU A 239 -5.95 11.82 0.48
N ILE A 240 -6.71 10.77 0.16
CA ILE A 240 -6.63 10.07 -1.12
C ILE A 240 -8.01 10.07 -1.73
N GLU A 241 -8.16 10.77 -2.84
CA GLU A 241 -9.37 10.77 -3.63
C GLU A 241 -9.16 9.95 -4.90
N MET A 242 -10.05 9.00 -5.17
CA MET A 242 -9.97 8.15 -6.35
C MET A 242 -11.35 7.93 -6.98
N PRO A 243 -11.46 7.73 -8.31
CA PRO A 243 -12.71 7.36 -8.95
C PRO A 243 -13.16 5.98 -8.47
N LEU A 244 -14.47 5.74 -8.45
CA LEU A 244 -15.09 4.44 -8.13
C LEU A 244 -15.05 3.48 -9.31
#